data_4baca405d4f122425dab275553d8f49c
#
_entry.id   4baca405d4f122425dab275553d8f49c
#
_cell.length_a   1.000
_cell.length_b   1.000
_cell.length_c   1.000
_cell.angle_alpha   90.00
_cell.angle_beta   90.00
_cell.angle_gamma   90.00
#
_symmetry.space_group_name_H-M   'P 1'
#
loop_
_entity.id
_entity.type
_entity.pdbx_description
1 polymer ?
#
loop_
_entity_poly.entity_id
_entity_poly.type
_entity_poly.pdbx_seq_one_letter_code
_entity_poly.pdbx_strand_id
1 'polypeptide(L)'
;INVLRAYGARVHVCPTAVAPDHPDSYYSVSDRLVREIPDAWKPDQYANQNNPRSHYETTGPEIWQQTDGRITHFVAGIGTGGTITGVGRFLKEASDGRVQIVGADPAGSVYSGGTGRPYLVEGVGEDFWPATYDPDVCDRIIEVSDADSFAMTRRMAGEEGLLVGGSCGMATVAAVQVAAELAAEGRDDAVVVVLLPDGGRGYMSKVFDDAWLARYGFLRSHPDDETVGQVLRGKSGDLPDLVHTHPNETVAEAVAILREYAVSQIPVVKAEPPVMAAEVAGSVSERALLEALFTGTAALTDPVERHMAPPLPSIGSGEPVTAAVEALHDADAVMVLDDGRPVGVLTRQDLLEQVTPAGGGRGR
;
A
#
# COMPACT_ATOMS: atom_id res chain seq x y z
N ILE A 1 -7.49 -14.32 9.39
CA ILE A 1 -7.47 -14.67 10.82
C ILE A 1 -8.60 -15.67 11.15
N ASN A 2 -9.87 -15.34 10.84
CA ASN A 2 -11.02 -16.18 11.20
C ASN A 2 -10.98 -17.59 10.61
N VAL A 3 -10.54 -17.74 9.36
CA VAL A 3 -10.37 -19.05 8.70
C VAL A 3 -9.32 -19.90 9.44
N LEU A 4 -8.18 -19.31 9.78
CA LEU A 4 -7.13 -20.02 10.54
C LEU A 4 -7.64 -20.48 11.91
N ARG A 5 -8.36 -19.61 12.62
CA ARG A 5 -8.99 -19.96 13.92
C ARG A 5 -10.04 -21.05 13.77
N ALA A 6 -10.84 -21.03 12.69
CA ALA A 6 -11.83 -22.07 12.41
C ALA A 6 -11.18 -23.45 12.20
N TYR A 7 -9.98 -23.49 11.66
CA TYR A 7 -9.16 -24.73 11.56
C TYR A 7 -8.42 -25.08 12.85
N GLY A 8 -8.64 -24.34 13.95
CA GLY A 8 -8.02 -24.62 15.25
C GLY A 8 -6.63 -24.01 15.44
N ALA A 9 -6.17 -23.17 14.52
CA ALA A 9 -4.86 -22.52 14.67
C ALA A 9 -4.87 -21.46 15.77
N ARG A 10 -3.78 -21.41 16.57
CA ARG A 10 -3.50 -20.27 17.44
C ARG A 10 -2.87 -19.17 16.61
N VAL A 11 -3.53 -18.01 16.51
CA VAL A 11 -3.09 -16.89 15.68
C VAL A 11 -2.43 -15.82 16.55
N HIS A 12 -1.16 -15.51 16.26
CA HIS A 12 -0.43 -14.38 16.83
C HIS A 12 -0.40 -13.26 15.78
N VAL A 13 -0.98 -12.12 16.11
CA VAL A 13 -0.98 -10.93 15.24
C VAL A 13 0.19 -10.05 15.69
N CYS A 14 1.10 -9.76 14.76
CA CYS A 14 2.26 -8.93 14.99
C CYS A 14 2.09 -7.58 14.25
N PRO A 15 2.75 -6.50 14.70
CA PRO A 15 2.78 -5.25 13.97
C PRO A 15 3.53 -5.45 12.65
N THR A 16 3.04 -4.80 11.59
CA THR A 16 3.65 -4.83 10.24
C THR A 16 4.61 -3.67 10.00
N ALA A 17 4.46 -2.56 10.73
CA ALA A 17 5.25 -1.35 10.57
C ALA A 17 6.44 -1.29 11.54
N VAL A 18 7.19 -2.39 11.64
CA VAL A 18 8.42 -2.52 12.46
C VAL A 18 9.50 -3.19 11.62
N ALA A 19 10.77 -2.88 11.91
CA ALA A 19 11.90 -3.51 11.21
C ALA A 19 11.87 -5.04 11.37
N PRO A 20 12.36 -5.82 10.39
CA PRO A 20 12.35 -7.29 10.43
C PRO A 20 13.02 -7.90 11.67
N ASP A 21 14.07 -7.25 12.18
CA ASP A 21 14.82 -7.66 13.39
C ASP A 21 14.19 -7.20 14.70
N HIS A 22 13.10 -6.40 14.63
CA HIS A 22 12.40 -5.96 15.83
C HIS A 22 11.83 -7.17 16.61
N PRO A 23 11.91 -7.21 17.96
CA PRO A 23 11.44 -8.35 18.76
C PRO A 23 9.98 -8.74 18.54
N ASP A 24 9.13 -7.77 18.19
CA ASP A 24 7.70 -7.96 17.94
C ASP A 24 7.36 -8.19 16.47
N SER A 25 8.35 -8.16 15.55
CA SER A 25 8.13 -8.53 14.16
C SER A 25 7.64 -9.97 14.05
N TYR A 26 6.85 -10.29 13.04
CA TYR A 26 6.38 -11.67 12.85
C TYR A 26 7.53 -12.64 12.54
N TYR A 27 8.65 -12.16 12.01
CA TYR A 27 9.89 -12.95 11.84
C TYR A 27 10.45 -13.35 13.21
N SER A 28 10.74 -12.38 14.08
CA SER A 28 11.31 -12.61 15.41
C SER A 28 10.36 -13.41 16.31
N VAL A 29 9.05 -13.12 16.24
CA VAL A 29 8.03 -13.85 17.01
C VAL A 29 7.95 -15.31 16.55
N SER A 30 7.94 -15.58 15.24
CA SER A 30 7.91 -16.96 14.72
C SER A 30 9.16 -17.74 15.12
N ASP A 31 10.34 -17.12 15.07
CA ASP A 31 11.59 -17.74 15.51
C ASP A 31 11.61 -18.04 17.00
N ARG A 32 11.03 -17.14 17.81
CA ARG A 32 10.86 -17.37 19.26
C ARG A 32 9.93 -18.55 19.52
N LEU A 33 8.79 -18.62 18.86
CA LEU A 33 7.82 -19.71 19.01
C LEU A 33 8.40 -21.07 18.65
N VAL A 34 9.23 -21.16 17.59
CA VAL A 34 9.93 -22.40 17.24
C VAL A 34 10.88 -22.85 18.36
N ARG A 35 11.54 -21.92 19.05
CA ARG A 35 12.44 -22.25 20.17
C ARG A 35 11.69 -22.64 21.46
N GLU A 36 10.51 -22.07 21.69
CA GLU A 36 9.72 -22.24 22.92
C GLU A 36 8.79 -23.45 22.88
N ILE A 37 8.32 -23.86 21.70
CA ILE A 37 7.37 -24.95 21.54
C ILE A 37 8.13 -26.23 21.16
N PRO A 38 8.07 -27.29 21.96
CA PRO A 38 8.70 -28.56 21.61
C PRO A 38 8.18 -29.09 20.27
N ASP A 39 9.08 -29.67 19.47
CA ASP A 39 8.80 -30.26 18.15
C ASP A 39 8.18 -29.27 17.14
N ALA A 40 8.24 -27.96 17.38
CA ALA A 40 7.79 -26.96 16.43
C ALA A 40 8.73 -26.89 15.22
N TRP A 41 8.14 -26.72 14.04
CA TRP A 41 8.85 -26.52 12.79
C TRP A 41 8.31 -25.28 12.05
N LYS A 42 9.23 -24.49 11.49
CA LYS A 42 8.92 -23.32 10.69
C LYS A 42 9.19 -23.60 9.21
N PRO A 43 8.19 -23.51 8.32
CA PRO A 43 8.41 -23.68 6.88
C PRO A 43 9.40 -22.69 6.27
N ASP A 44 9.44 -21.47 6.81
CA ASP A 44 10.33 -20.37 6.43
C ASP A 44 10.38 -20.11 4.93
N GLN A 45 9.24 -19.67 4.39
CA GLN A 45 9.10 -19.46 2.95
C GLN A 45 10.09 -18.44 2.36
N TYR A 46 10.73 -17.62 3.19
CA TYR A 46 11.70 -16.58 2.78
C TYR A 46 13.11 -17.13 2.58
N ALA A 47 13.47 -18.23 3.26
CA ALA A 47 14.83 -18.78 3.21
C ALA A 47 14.88 -20.25 2.73
N ASN A 48 13.78 -20.99 2.83
CA ASN A 48 13.71 -22.40 2.50
C ASN A 48 13.76 -22.64 0.98
N GLN A 49 14.85 -23.20 0.49
CA GLN A 49 15.08 -23.45 -0.94
C GLN A 49 14.12 -24.50 -1.55
N ASN A 50 13.34 -25.20 -0.74
CA ASN A 50 12.24 -26.03 -1.27
C ASN A 50 11.12 -25.17 -1.86
N ASN A 51 11.01 -23.88 -1.49
CA ASN A 51 10.07 -22.95 -2.08
C ASN A 51 10.33 -22.80 -3.60
N PRO A 52 11.43 -22.24 -4.08
CA PRO A 52 11.70 -22.17 -5.53
C PRO A 52 11.84 -23.54 -6.18
N ARG A 53 12.38 -24.52 -5.48
CA ARG A 53 12.53 -25.88 -6.01
C ARG A 53 11.19 -26.52 -6.37
N SER A 54 10.16 -26.36 -5.55
CA SER A 54 8.83 -26.91 -5.85
C SER A 54 8.25 -26.32 -7.14
N HIS A 55 8.42 -25.04 -7.39
CA HIS A 55 7.98 -24.40 -8.62
C HIS A 55 8.82 -24.80 -9.84
N TYR A 56 10.11 -25.05 -9.66
CA TYR A 56 10.98 -25.58 -10.71
C TYR A 56 10.57 -26.99 -11.11
N GLU A 57 10.20 -27.84 -10.14
CA GLU A 57 9.86 -29.26 -10.37
C GLU A 57 8.40 -29.44 -10.83
N THR A 58 7.49 -28.47 -10.60
CA THR A 58 6.06 -28.62 -10.90
C THR A 58 5.52 -27.51 -11.79
N THR A 59 5.40 -26.28 -11.28
CA THR A 59 4.73 -25.17 -11.96
C THR A 59 5.39 -24.80 -13.30
N GLY A 60 6.71 -24.76 -13.33
CA GLY A 60 7.48 -24.50 -14.57
C GLY A 60 7.21 -25.53 -15.67
N PRO A 61 7.37 -26.83 -15.39
CA PRO A 61 7.02 -27.89 -16.32
C PRO A 61 5.57 -27.88 -16.81
N GLU A 62 4.61 -27.61 -15.90
CA GLU A 62 3.19 -27.49 -16.26
C GLU A 62 2.93 -26.36 -17.26
N ILE A 63 3.48 -25.16 -17.01
CA ILE A 63 3.34 -24.02 -17.93
C ILE A 63 3.97 -24.34 -19.28
N TRP A 64 5.17 -24.90 -19.30
CA TRP A 64 5.85 -25.29 -20.52
C TRP A 64 5.05 -26.29 -21.36
N GLN A 65 4.53 -27.33 -20.71
CA GLN A 65 3.72 -28.35 -21.35
C GLN A 65 2.39 -27.79 -21.87
N GLN A 66 1.67 -26.97 -21.05
CA GLN A 66 0.36 -26.41 -21.43
C GLN A 66 0.45 -25.38 -22.57
N THR A 67 1.61 -24.79 -22.77
CA THR A 67 1.89 -23.88 -23.89
C THR A 67 2.54 -24.57 -25.10
N ASP A 68 2.72 -25.88 -25.05
CA ASP A 68 3.47 -26.65 -26.07
C ASP A 68 4.87 -26.06 -26.34
N GLY A 69 5.52 -25.52 -25.29
CA GLY A 69 6.82 -24.84 -25.40
C GLY A 69 6.80 -23.53 -26.21
N ARG A 70 5.62 -22.96 -26.51
CA ARG A 70 5.45 -21.73 -27.31
C ARG A 70 5.52 -20.48 -26.48
N ILE A 71 5.53 -20.60 -25.14
CA ILE A 71 5.64 -19.42 -24.25
C ILE A 71 6.89 -18.60 -24.60
N THR A 72 6.71 -17.29 -24.71
CA THR A 72 7.80 -16.33 -24.94
C THR A 72 8.09 -15.45 -23.74
N HIS A 73 7.04 -15.13 -22.94
CA HIS A 73 7.16 -14.29 -21.76
C HIS A 73 6.36 -14.90 -20.61
N PHE A 74 6.97 -14.95 -19.44
CA PHE A 74 6.32 -15.32 -18.19
C PHE A 74 6.28 -14.12 -17.27
N VAL A 75 5.08 -13.76 -16.79
CA VAL A 75 4.85 -12.62 -15.89
C VAL A 75 4.28 -13.10 -14.57
N ALA A 76 4.88 -12.72 -13.47
CA ALA A 76 4.38 -13.01 -12.13
C ALA A 76 4.69 -11.89 -11.13
N GLY A 77 3.82 -11.71 -10.13
CA GLY A 77 4.12 -10.88 -8.97
C GLY A 77 5.26 -11.49 -8.15
N ILE A 78 6.12 -10.63 -7.62
CA ILE A 78 7.23 -11.02 -6.76
C ILE A 78 6.84 -10.77 -5.30
N GLY A 79 6.77 -11.83 -4.49
CA GLY A 79 6.75 -11.77 -3.03
C GLY A 79 8.03 -12.42 -2.51
N THR A 80 7.97 -13.58 -1.85
CA THR A 80 9.18 -14.30 -1.41
C THR A 80 10.16 -14.66 -2.54
N GLY A 81 9.75 -14.48 -3.79
CA GLY A 81 10.55 -14.80 -4.97
C GLY A 81 10.56 -16.28 -5.36
N GLY A 82 9.99 -17.17 -4.55
CA GLY A 82 10.03 -18.60 -4.81
C GLY A 82 9.42 -19.00 -6.15
N THR A 83 8.24 -18.49 -6.45
CA THR A 83 7.54 -18.81 -7.70
C THR A 83 8.32 -18.34 -8.93
N ILE A 84 8.67 -17.06 -8.97
CA ILE A 84 9.34 -16.47 -10.15
C ILE A 84 10.73 -17.07 -10.34
N THR A 85 11.46 -17.36 -9.25
CA THR A 85 12.76 -18.02 -9.29
C THR A 85 12.65 -19.43 -9.83
N GLY A 86 11.74 -20.24 -9.28
CA GLY A 86 11.59 -21.63 -9.67
C GLY A 86 11.10 -21.80 -11.11
N VAL A 87 10.00 -21.12 -11.45
CA VAL A 87 9.44 -21.14 -12.81
C VAL A 87 10.42 -20.54 -13.82
N GLY A 88 11.02 -19.39 -13.47
CA GLY A 88 11.93 -18.69 -14.36
C GLY A 88 13.18 -19.51 -14.70
N ARG A 89 13.80 -20.13 -13.71
CA ARG A 89 14.94 -21.05 -13.93
C ARG A 89 14.56 -22.19 -14.85
N PHE A 90 13.42 -22.85 -14.61
CA PHE A 90 12.96 -23.94 -15.45
C PHE A 90 12.69 -23.48 -16.88
N LEU A 91 11.95 -22.39 -17.08
CA LEU A 91 11.60 -21.90 -18.41
C LEU A 91 12.83 -21.43 -19.20
N LYS A 92 13.79 -20.77 -18.55
CA LYS A 92 15.07 -20.41 -19.18
C LYS A 92 15.85 -21.64 -19.61
N GLU A 93 15.94 -22.65 -18.77
CA GLU A 93 16.62 -23.91 -19.13
C GLU A 93 15.91 -24.64 -20.27
N ALA A 94 14.58 -24.83 -20.20
CA ALA A 94 13.80 -25.53 -21.21
C ALA A 94 13.78 -24.84 -22.58
N SER A 95 13.98 -23.51 -22.60
CA SER A 95 13.95 -22.70 -23.81
C SER A 95 15.32 -22.29 -24.34
N ASP A 96 16.43 -22.76 -23.76
CA ASP A 96 17.78 -22.27 -24.03
C ASP A 96 17.89 -20.73 -23.89
N GLY A 97 17.29 -20.17 -22.83
CA GLY A 97 17.31 -18.73 -22.49
C GLY A 97 16.39 -17.84 -23.34
N ARG A 98 15.51 -18.41 -24.18
CA ARG A 98 14.63 -17.62 -25.06
C ARG A 98 13.42 -17.01 -24.36
N VAL A 99 12.89 -17.66 -23.32
CA VAL A 99 11.75 -17.15 -22.56
C VAL A 99 12.19 -16.00 -21.67
N GLN A 100 11.51 -14.88 -21.79
CA GLN A 100 11.72 -13.69 -20.96
C GLN A 100 10.91 -13.80 -19.68
N ILE A 101 11.56 -13.52 -18.54
CA ILE A 101 10.95 -13.56 -17.21
C ILE A 101 10.73 -12.11 -16.73
N VAL A 102 9.48 -11.76 -16.49
CA VAL A 102 9.07 -10.42 -16.08
C VAL A 102 8.46 -10.47 -14.68
N GLY A 103 9.09 -9.77 -13.76
CA GLY A 103 8.57 -9.56 -12.42
C GLY A 103 7.62 -8.36 -12.38
N ALA A 104 6.47 -8.50 -11.75
CA ALA A 104 5.61 -7.37 -11.37
C ALA A 104 5.81 -7.07 -9.88
N ASP A 105 6.03 -5.80 -9.56
CA ASP A 105 6.39 -5.35 -8.21
C ASP A 105 5.58 -4.13 -7.81
N PRO A 106 5.03 -4.06 -6.58
CA PRO A 106 4.30 -2.88 -6.16
C PRO A 106 5.24 -1.69 -5.93
N ALA A 107 4.78 -0.50 -6.29
CA ALA A 107 5.51 0.75 -6.05
C ALA A 107 5.88 0.90 -4.57
N GLY A 108 7.17 1.03 -4.27
CA GLY A 108 7.72 1.12 -2.91
C GLY A 108 8.47 -0.13 -2.45
N SER A 109 8.29 -1.28 -3.07
CA SER A 109 9.02 -2.52 -2.79
C SER A 109 10.50 -2.43 -3.24
N VAL A 110 11.35 -3.30 -2.69
CA VAL A 110 12.79 -3.28 -2.97
C VAL A 110 13.14 -3.79 -4.37
N TYR A 111 12.32 -4.61 -5.01
CA TYR A 111 12.66 -5.27 -6.28
C TYR A 111 12.71 -4.29 -7.45
N SER A 112 11.84 -3.30 -7.47
CA SER A 112 11.83 -2.23 -8.49
C SER A 112 12.72 -1.03 -8.17
N GLY A 113 13.53 -1.13 -7.10
CA GLY A 113 14.44 -0.06 -6.66
C GLY A 113 13.87 0.84 -5.58
N GLY A 114 12.73 0.49 -5.01
CA GLY A 114 12.17 1.15 -3.83
C GLY A 114 12.96 0.87 -2.55
N THR A 115 12.55 1.51 -1.47
CA THR A 115 13.23 1.44 -0.17
C THR A 115 12.47 0.62 0.87
N GLY A 116 11.56 -0.26 0.43
CA GLY A 116 10.72 -1.07 1.32
C GLY A 116 9.60 -0.25 1.97
N ARG A 117 9.04 0.74 1.27
CA ARG A 117 7.94 1.57 1.78
C ARG A 117 6.60 0.85 1.61
N PRO A 118 5.62 1.11 2.51
CA PRO A 118 4.31 0.47 2.46
C PRO A 118 3.56 0.72 1.15
N TYR A 119 2.76 -0.26 0.78
CA TYR A 119 1.78 -0.27 -0.31
C TYR A 119 0.54 -1.04 0.18
N LEU A 120 -0.53 -1.07 -0.61
CA LEU A 120 -1.81 -1.68 -0.20
C LEU A 120 -2.11 -3.01 -0.92
N VAL A 121 -1.45 -3.30 -2.02
CA VAL A 121 -1.52 -4.63 -2.67
C VAL A 121 -0.93 -5.68 -1.75
N GLU A 122 -1.68 -6.76 -1.50
CA GLU A 122 -1.28 -7.82 -0.55
C GLU A 122 -0.63 -9.00 -1.27
N GLY A 123 0.30 -9.67 -0.59
CA GLY A 123 0.91 -10.93 -1.03
C GLY A 123 2.05 -10.81 -2.02
N VAL A 124 2.51 -9.60 -2.30
CA VAL A 124 3.62 -9.28 -3.20
C VAL A 124 4.44 -8.12 -2.63
N GLY A 125 5.64 -7.91 -3.21
CA GLY A 125 6.57 -6.90 -2.73
C GLY A 125 7.22 -7.29 -1.42
N GLU A 126 8.36 -6.70 -1.12
CA GLU A 126 9.11 -6.91 0.12
C GLU A 126 9.86 -5.62 0.52
N ASP A 127 10.25 -5.55 1.78
CA ASP A 127 11.11 -4.52 2.35
C ASP A 127 12.58 -4.99 2.51
N PHE A 128 12.87 -6.23 2.12
CA PHE A 128 14.20 -6.85 2.10
C PHE A 128 14.30 -7.87 0.95
N TRP A 129 15.51 -8.40 0.71
CA TRP A 129 15.77 -9.41 -0.32
C TRP A 129 15.71 -10.81 0.27
N PRO A 130 14.65 -11.61 0.00
CA PRO A 130 14.57 -12.99 0.48
C PRO A 130 15.63 -13.90 -0.14
N ALA A 131 16.13 -14.88 0.64
CA ALA A 131 17.10 -15.85 0.16
C ALA A 131 16.52 -16.82 -0.91
N THR A 132 15.21 -16.87 -1.06
CA THR A 132 14.50 -17.65 -2.07
C THR A 132 14.33 -16.93 -3.41
N TYR A 133 14.66 -15.64 -3.46
CA TYR A 133 14.67 -14.86 -4.69
C TYR A 133 16.05 -14.92 -5.36
N ASP A 134 16.08 -15.21 -6.66
CA ASP A 134 17.27 -15.14 -7.49
C ASP A 134 17.25 -13.80 -8.26
N PRO A 135 18.16 -12.87 -7.97
CA PRO A 135 18.15 -11.56 -8.62
C PRO A 135 18.44 -11.63 -10.13
N ASP A 136 19.07 -12.71 -10.60
CA ASP A 136 19.42 -12.90 -12.01
C ASP A 136 18.33 -13.60 -12.83
N VAL A 137 17.22 -13.98 -12.19
CA VAL A 137 16.15 -14.73 -12.87
C VAL A 137 15.29 -13.83 -13.75
N CYS A 138 14.99 -12.61 -13.29
CA CYS A 138 14.17 -11.66 -14.02
C CYS A 138 14.98 -10.94 -15.09
N ASP A 139 14.46 -10.90 -16.32
CA ASP A 139 15.02 -10.10 -17.40
C ASP A 139 14.55 -8.63 -17.27
N ARG A 140 13.40 -8.44 -16.61
CA ARG A 140 12.80 -7.12 -16.35
C ARG A 140 11.93 -7.18 -15.11
N ILE A 141 11.88 -6.06 -14.37
CA ILE A 141 10.90 -5.83 -13.29
C ILE A 141 10.09 -4.60 -13.65
N ILE A 142 8.77 -4.69 -13.54
CA ILE A 142 7.81 -3.61 -13.82
C ILE A 142 7.19 -3.20 -12.51
N GLU A 143 7.41 -1.94 -12.13
CA GLU A 143 6.73 -1.31 -11.00
C GLU A 143 5.29 -0.99 -11.37
N VAL A 144 4.34 -1.33 -10.48
CA VAL A 144 2.91 -1.09 -10.67
C VAL A 144 2.33 -0.42 -9.43
N SER A 145 1.53 0.63 -9.64
CA SER A 145 0.86 1.34 -8.55
C SER A 145 -0.29 0.52 -7.94
N ASP A 146 -0.67 0.82 -6.68
CA ASP A 146 -1.87 0.27 -6.05
C ASP A 146 -3.13 0.61 -6.86
N ALA A 147 -3.23 1.84 -7.36
CA ALA A 147 -4.36 2.31 -8.17
C ALA A 147 -4.56 1.46 -9.43
N ASP A 148 -3.50 1.25 -10.21
CA ASP A 148 -3.56 0.44 -11.43
C ASP A 148 -3.86 -1.03 -11.10
N SER A 149 -3.27 -1.55 -10.03
CA SER A 149 -3.49 -2.92 -9.56
C SER A 149 -4.96 -3.16 -9.20
N PHE A 150 -5.57 -2.26 -8.44
CA PHE A 150 -6.98 -2.38 -8.02
C PHE A 150 -7.94 -2.15 -9.17
N ALA A 151 -7.67 -1.18 -10.04
CA ALA A 151 -8.48 -0.94 -11.24
C ALA A 151 -8.48 -2.18 -12.14
N MET A 152 -7.31 -2.77 -12.40
CA MET A 152 -7.20 -3.98 -13.23
C MET A 152 -7.87 -5.18 -12.56
N THR A 153 -7.73 -5.38 -11.26
CA THR A 153 -8.40 -6.47 -10.52
C THR A 153 -9.92 -6.42 -10.71
N ARG A 154 -10.51 -5.23 -10.62
CA ARG A 154 -11.96 -5.03 -10.83
C ARG A 154 -12.37 -5.23 -12.28
N ARG A 155 -11.56 -4.76 -13.23
CA ARG A 155 -11.78 -4.99 -14.67
C ARG A 155 -11.79 -6.47 -15.00
N MET A 156 -10.82 -7.24 -14.50
CA MET A 156 -10.77 -8.70 -14.72
C MET A 156 -12.03 -9.39 -14.20
N ALA A 157 -12.55 -8.98 -13.05
CA ALA A 157 -13.79 -9.53 -12.52
C ALA A 157 -15.01 -9.17 -13.39
N GLY A 158 -15.12 -7.90 -13.83
CA GLY A 158 -16.27 -7.40 -14.56
C GLY A 158 -16.27 -7.75 -16.07
N GLU A 159 -15.09 -7.73 -16.70
CA GLU A 159 -14.94 -7.91 -18.16
C GLU A 159 -14.66 -9.37 -18.52
N GLU A 160 -13.87 -10.09 -17.69
CA GLU A 160 -13.41 -11.46 -18.00
C GLU A 160 -14.05 -12.54 -17.11
N GLY A 161 -14.82 -12.15 -16.07
CA GLY A 161 -15.41 -13.08 -15.10
C GLY A 161 -14.37 -13.74 -14.18
N LEU A 162 -13.15 -13.18 -14.10
CA LEU A 162 -12.06 -13.67 -13.27
C LEU A 162 -12.02 -12.93 -11.93
N LEU A 163 -12.60 -13.53 -10.89
CA LEU A 163 -12.58 -13.00 -9.53
C LEU A 163 -11.26 -13.38 -8.85
N VAL A 164 -10.30 -12.47 -8.87
CA VAL A 164 -8.92 -12.66 -8.40
C VAL A 164 -8.50 -11.60 -7.38
N GLY A 165 -7.35 -11.77 -6.71
CA GLY A 165 -6.82 -10.82 -5.74
C GLY A 165 -6.09 -9.62 -6.37
N GLY A 166 -5.71 -8.64 -5.55
CA GLY A 166 -5.03 -7.40 -5.99
C GLY A 166 -3.69 -7.64 -6.68
N SER A 167 -2.92 -8.61 -6.21
CA SER A 167 -1.64 -9.01 -6.82
C SER A 167 -1.80 -9.61 -8.22
N CYS A 168 -2.94 -10.25 -8.48
CA CYS A 168 -3.26 -10.74 -9.83
C CYS A 168 -3.53 -9.57 -10.79
N GLY A 169 -4.25 -8.54 -10.34
CA GLY A 169 -4.42 -7.30 -11.11
C GLY A 169 -3.09 -6.63 -11.40
N MET A 170 -2.21 -6.52 -10.41
CA MET A 170 -0.85 -6.00 -10.56
C MET A 170 -0.06 -6.77 -11.63
N ALA A 171 -0.01 -8.09 -11.54
CA ALA A 171 0.69 -8.92 -12.53
C ALA A 171 0.06 -8.78 -13.93
N THR A 172 -1.27 -8.62 -14.01
CA THR A 172 -1.96 -8.41 -15.29
C THR A 172 -1.66 -7.05 -15.91
N VAL A 173 -1.52 -5.97 -15.12
CA VAL A 173 -1.05 -4.67 -15.63
C VAL A 173 0.31 -4.83 -16.30
N ALA A 174 1.26 -5.47 -15.63
CA ALA A 174 2.59 -5.73 -16.20
C ALA A 174 2.52 -6.58 -17.47
N ALA A 175 1.67 -7.63 -17.48
CA ALA A 175 1.50 -8.50 -18.64
C ALA A 175 0.88 -7.76 -19.84
N VAL A 176 -0.12 -6.90 -19.62
CA VAL A 176 -0.74 -6.07 -20.66
C VAL A 176 0.27 -5.07 -21.22
N GLN A 177 1.11 -4.48 -20.37
CA GLN A 177 2.18 -3.59 -20.83
C GLN A 177 3.16 -4.33 -21.75
N VAL A 178 3.62 -5.51 -21.35
CA VAL A 178 4.50 -6.36 -22.20
C VAL A 178 3.85 -6.73 -23.51
N ALA A 179 2.56 -7.14 -23.46
CA ALA A 179 1.82 -7.50 -24.67
C ALA A 179 1.64 -6.31 -25.64
N ALA A 180 1.40 -5.10 -25.11
CA ALA A 180 1.28 -3.89 -25.91
C ALA A 180 2.62 -3.50 -26.57
N GLU A 181 3.73 -3.65 -25.87
CA GLU A 181 5.08 -3.41 -26.42
C GLU A 181 5.38 -4.41 -27.55
N LEU A 182 5.10 -5.71 -27.35
CA LEU A 182 5.29 -6.75 -28.36
C LEU A 182 4.42 -6.53 -29.60
N ALA A 183 3.17 -6.11 -29.41
CA ALA A 183 2.29 -5.77 -30.53
C ALA A 183 2.83 -4.56 -31.33
N ALA A 184 3.36 -3.56 -30.67
CA ALA A 184 4.00 -2.41 -31.32
C ALA A 184 5.25 -2.79 -32.12
N GLU A 185 5.93 -3.86 -31.72
CA GLU A 185 7.10 -4.45 -32.41
C GLU A 185 6.69 -5.40 -33.55
N GLY A 186 5.38 -5.67 -33.74
CA GLY A 186 4.89 -6.62 -34.72
C GLY A 186 5.11 -8.09 -34.36
N ARG A 187 5.26 -8.40 -33.07
CA ARG A 187 5.47 -9.75 -32.54
C ARG A 187 4.15 -10.49 -32.32
N ASP A 188 3.44 -10.78 -33.38
CA ASP A 188 2.15 -11.50 -33.35
C ASP A 188 2.27 -12.96 -32.93
N ASP A 189 3.48 -13.51 -32.93
CA ASP A 189 3.81 -14.88 -32.50
C ASP A 189 4.02 -15.00 -30.97
N ALA A 190 4.05 -13.88 -30.24
CA ALA A 190 4.33 -13.88 -28.82
C ALA A 190 3.22 -14.54 -27.99
N VAL A 191 3.64 -15.36 -27.02
CA VAL A 191 2.76 -15.99 -26.04
C VAL A 191 3.17 -15.49 -24.66
N VAL A 192 2.38 -14.60 -24.09
CA VAL A 192 2.57 -14.03 -22.75
C VAL A 192 1.70 -14.81 -21.77
N VAL A 193 2.33 -15.42 -20.77
CA VAL A 193 1.64 -16.11 -19.68
C VAL A 193 1.77 -15.31 -18.41
N VAL A 194 0.64 -14.94 -17.77
CA VAL A 194 0.59 -14.28 -16.47
C VAL A 194 0.09 -15.25 -15.41
N LEU A 195 0.76 -15.28 -14.26
CA LEU A 195 0.34 -16.08 -13.12
C LEU A 195 -0.62 -15.31 -12.23
N LEU A 196 -1.78 -15.91 -11.96
CA LEU A 196 -2.81 -15.40 -11.06
C LEU A 196 -2.91 -16.32 -9.84
N PRO A 197 -2.20 -16.04 -8.75
CA PRO A 197 -1.97 -17.03 -7.69
C PRO A 197 -3.14 -17.23 -6.73
N ASP A 198 -4.10 -16.30 -6.64
CA ASP A 198 -5.20 -16.39 -5.66
C ASP A 198 -6.56 -15.92 -6.20
N GLY A 199 -7.60 -16.16 -5.41
CA GLY A 199 -8.97 -15.76 -5.71
C GLY A 199 -9.43 -14.54 -4.91
N GLY A 200 -10.33 -13.75 -5.49
CA GLY A 200 -10.81 -12.46 -4.97
C GLY A 200 -11.70 -12.53 -3.72
N ARG A 201 -12.16 -13.72 -3.28
CA ARG A 201 -13.08 -13.85 -2.14
C ARG A 201 -12.53 -13.28 -0.83
N GLY A 202 -11.21 -13.31 -0.64
CA GLY A 202 -10.54 -12.75 0.54
C GLY A 202 -10.52 -11.21 0.56
N TYR A 203 -10.87 -10.56 -0.55
CA TYR A 203 -10.71 -9.12 -0.77
C TYR A 203 -12.04 -8.37 -0.96
N MET A 204 -13.19 -9.03 -0.67
CA MET A 204 -14.53 -8.44 -0.87
C MET A 204 -14.78 -7.18 -0.04
N SER A 205 -14.11 -7.02 1.09
CA SER A 205 -14.18 -5.83 1.96
C SER A 205 -13.06 -4.81 1.70
N LYS A 206 -12.32 -4.93 0.59
CA LYS A 206 -11.22 -4.06 0.19
C LYS A 206 -11.35 -3.69 -1.29
N VAL A 207 -10.57 -4.30 -2.19
CA VAL A 207 -10.54 -3.95 -3.63
C VAL A 207 -11.91 -4.05 -4.33
N PHE A 208 -12.86 -4.84 -3.81
CA PHE A 208 -14.21 -4.96 -4.33
C PHE A 208 -15.26 -4.14 -3.55
N ASP A 209 -14.84 -3.39 -2.53
CA ASP A 209 -15.69 -2.50 -1.74
C ASP A 209 -15.45 -1.04 -2.15
N ASP A 210 -16.49 -0.42 -2.73
CA ASP A 210 -16.42 0.97 -3.18
C ASP A 210 -16.15 1.95 -2.03
N ALA A 211 -16.70 1.68 -0.83
CA ALA A 211 -16.46 2.54 0.33
C ALA A 211 -15.00 2.47 0.80
N TRP A 212 -14.39 1.29 0.71
CA TRP A 212 -12.97 1.14 1.01
C TRP A 212 -12.09 1.88 0.00
N LEU A 213 -12.36 1.71 -1.30
CA LEU A 213 -11.61 2.39 -2.37
C LEU A 213 -11.78 3.91 -2.31
N ALA A 214 -13.00 4.38 -2.07
CA ALA A 214 -13.29 5.81 -1.92
C ALA A 214 -12.49 6.41 -0.76
N ARG A 215 -12.51 5.77 0.42
CA ARG A 215 -11.76 6.21 1.61
C ARG A 215 -10.27 6.37 1.36
N TYR A 216 -9.67 5.49 0.56
CA TYR A 216 -8.25 5.55 0.20
C TYR A 216 -7.95 6.44 -1.00
N GLY A 217 -8.95 7.07 -1.62
CA GLY A 217 -8.80 7.98 -2.75
C GLY A 217 -8.64 7.28 -4.11
N PHE A 218 -8.92 5.98 -4.21
CA PHE A 218 -8.86 5.23 -5.49
C PHE A 218 -10.11 5.37 -6.34
N LEU A 219 -11.24 5.77 -5.76
CA LEU A 219 -12.46 6.11 -6.49
C LEU A 219 -12.66 7.62 -6.50
N ARG A 220 -13.02 8.14 -7.67
CA ARG A 220 -13.39 9.55 -7.86
C ARG A 220 -14.90 9.66 -7.99
N SER A 221 -15.46 10.67 -7.34
CA SER A 221 -16.85 11.05 -7.49
C SER A 221 -17.17 11.45 -8.94
N HIS A 222 -18.46 11.53 -9.25
CA HIS A 222 -18.91 12.04 -10.55
C HIS A 222 -18.28 13.41 -10.84
N PRO A 223 -18.02 13.73 -12.15
CA PRO A 223 -17.35 14.97 -12.53
C PRO A 223 -18.03 16.25 -12.06
N ASP A 224 -19.35 16.20 -11.80
CA ASP A 224 -20.17 17.34 -11.41
C ASP A 224 -20.25 17.57 -9.90
N ASP A 225 -19.75 16.64 -9.07
CA ASP A 225 -19.76 16.76 -7.62
C ASP A 225 -18.53 17.51 -7.13
N GLU A 226 -18.72 18.48 -6.23
CA GLU A 226 -17.62 19.10 -5.50
C GLU A 226 -16.99 18.08 -4.56
N THR A 227 -15.68 17.85 -4.73
CA THR A 227 -14.94 16.84 -4.00
C THR A 227 -14.13 17.40 -2.84
N VAL A 228 -13.85 16.56 -1.86
CA VAL A 228 -12.94 16.83 -0.73
C VAL A 228 -11.59 17.36 -1.22
N GLY A 229 -11.04 16.76 -2.28
CA GLY A 229 -9.78 17.19 -2.88
C GLY A 229 -9.85 18.61 -3.50
N GLN A 230 -11.01 19.03 -4.01
CA GLN A 230 -11.20 20.41 -4.50
C GLN A 230 -11.18 21.41 -3.35
N VAL A 231 -11.87 21.10 -2.25
CA VAL A 231 -11.84 21.93 -1.03
C VAL A 231 -10.42 22.06 -0.50
N LEU A 232 -9.67 20.93 -0.43
CA LEU A 232 -8.29 20.95 0.05
C LEU A 232 -7.39 21.85 -0.81
N ARG A 233 -7.51 21.77 -2.14
CA ARG A 233 -6.77 22.65 -3.06
C ARG A 233 -7.18 24.10 -2.99
N GLY A 234 -8.41 24.38 -2.56
CA GLY A 234 -8.94 25.74 -2.36
C GLY A 234 -8.45 26.40 -1.07
N LYS A 235 -7.77 25.69 -0.17
CA LYS A 235 -7.19 26.30 1.03
C LYS A 235 -6.25 27.44 0.66
N SER A 236 -6.51 28.60 1.25
CA SER A 236 -5.69 29.77 1.06
C SER A 236 -4.37 29.62 1.82
N GLY A 237 -3.25 29.76 1.14
CA GLY A 237 -1.90 29.77 1.72
C GLY A 237 -0.91 28.92 0.91
N ASP A 238 0.37 29.22 1.09
CA ASP A 238 1.50 28.47 0.51
C ASP A 238 1.84 27.29 1.46
N LEU A 239 0.88 26.35 1.59
CA LEU A 239 1.06 25.18 2.44
C LEU A 239 1.85 24.10 1.68
N PRO A 240 2.75 23.36 2.36
CA PRO A 240 3.34 22.17 1.79
C PRO A 240 2.25 21.09 1.55
N ASP A 241 2.55 20.09 0.71
CA ASP A 241 1.61 19.01 0.38
C ASP A 241 1.04 18.33 1.63
N LEU A 242 1.85 18.19 2.68
CA LEU A 242 1.41 17.70 3.97
C LEU A 242 2.15 18.43 5.10
N VAL A 243 1.43 19.20 5.91
CA VAL A 243 1.95 19.74 7.18
C VAL A 243 1.95 18.60 8.21
N HIS A 244 3.09 18.25 8.76
CA HIS A 244 3.28 17.08 9.61
C HIS A 244 4.35 17.29 10.68
N THR A 245 4.51 16.31 11.58
CA THR A 245 5.61 16.17 12.55
C THR A 245 6.03 14.71 12.66
N HIS A 246 7.16 14.44 13.32
CA HIS A 246 7.69 13.09 13.51
C HIS A 246 7.58 12.63 14.97
N PRO A 247 7.53 11.30 15.26
CA PRO A 247 7.39 10.78 16.61
C PRO A 247 8.49 11.22 17.57
N ASN A 248 9.72 11.36 17.06
CA ASN A 248 10.93 11.73 17.82
C ASN A 248 11.19 13.24 17.91
N GLU A 249 10.43 14.06 17.19
CA GLU A 249 10.48 15.51 17.36
C GLU A 249 9.91 15.92 18.72
N THR A 250 10.30 17.11 19.18
CA THR A 250 9.85 17.62 20.47
C THR A 250 8.48 18.27 20.38
N VAL A 251 7.77 18.32 21.49
CA VAL A 251 6.52 19.08 21.61
C VAL A 251 6.72 20.55 21.19
N ALA A 252 7.90 21.16 21.50
CA ALA A 252 8.23 22.52 21.07
C ALA A 252 8.25 22.67 19.55
N GLU A 253 8.85 21.72 18.82
CA GLU A 253 8.91 21.71 17.37
C GLU A 253 7.51 21.53 16.77
N ALA A 254 6.71 20.60 17.28
CA ALA A 254 5.33 20.42 16.85
C ALA A 254 4.47 21.69 17.06
N VAL A 255 4.63 22.37 18.19
CA VAL A 255 3.95 23.66 18.46
C VAL A 255 4.42 24.74 17.49
N ALA A 256 5.72 24.76 17.14
CA ALA A 256 6.24 25.72 16.14
C ALA A 256 5.62 25.48 14.76
N ILE A 257 5.51 24.23 14.31
CA ILE A 257 4.86 23.84 13.05
C ILE A 257 3.39 24.27 13.03
N LEU A 258 2.61 23.94 14.07
CA LEU A 258 1.20 24.34 14.17
C LEU A 258 1.01 25.85 14.03
N ARG A 259 1.91 26.64 14.64
CA ARG A 259 1.88 28.12 14.58
C ARG A 259 2.34 28.67 13.23
N GLU A 260 3.41 28.12 12.66
CA GLU A 260 3.98 28.56 11.38
C GLU A 260 2.95 28.43 10.25
N TYR A 261 2.27 27.30 10.20
CA TYR A 261 1.28 27.01 9.14
C TYR A 261 -0.16 27.39 9.53
N ALA A 262 -0.37 27.93 10.72
CA ALA A 262 -1.69 28.33 11.25
C ALA A 262 -2.73 27.18 11.18
N VAL A 263 -2.30 25.96 11.48
CA VAL A 263 -3.13 24.76 11.51
C VAL A 263 -3.36 24.30 12.94
N SER A 264 -4.54 23.74 13.20
CA SER A 264 -4.92 23.27 14.55
C SER A 264 -4.60 21.80 14.81
N GLN A 265 -4.33 21.03 13.76
CA GLN A 265 -4.03 19.60 13.85
C GLN A 265 -3.06 19.18 12.75
N ILE A 266 -2.12 18.30 13.08
CA ILE A 266 -1.15 17.71 12.15
C ILE A 266 -1.01 16.22 12.38
N PRO A 267 -0.84 15.39 11.31
CA PRO A 267 -0.46 14.01 11.43
C PRO A 267 0.98 13.87 11.93
N VAL A 268 1.22 12.79 12.67
CA VAL A 268 2.56 12.32 13.09
C VAL A 268 2.95 11.20 12.14
N VAL A 269 3.99 11.42 11.33
CA VAL A 269 4.42 10.48 10.28
C VAL A 269 5.78 9.87 10.60
N LYS A 270 5.99 8.61 10.19
CA LYS A 270 7.22 7.85 10.47
C LYS A 270 8.37 8.15 9.52
N ALA A 271 8.07 8.76 8.38
CA ALA A 271 9.05 9.09 7.33
C ALA A 271 8.69 10.43 6.67
N GLU A 272 9.63 11.01 5.91
CA GLU A 272 9.37 12.20 5.11
C GLU A 272 8.32 11.94 4.02
N PRO A 273 7.38 12.86 3.77
CA PRO A 273 6.45 12.78 2.66
C PRO A 273 7.18 12.70 1.28
N PRO A 274 6.56 12.02 0.31
CA PRO A 274 5.24 11.40 0.32
C PRO A 274 5.22 10.10 1.14
N VAL A 275 4.21 9.94 2.01
CA VAL A 275 4.03 8.75 2.86
C VAL A 275 2.73 8.03 2.51
N MET A 276 2.63 6.75 2.83
CA MET A 276 1.37 6.01 2.80
C MET A 276 0.60 6.19 4.11
N ALA A 277 -0.72 5.99 4.08
CA ALA A 277 -1.57 6.06 5.29
C ALA A 277 -1.08 5.14 6.42
N ALA A 278 -0.45 4.01 6.11
CA ALA A 278 0.15 3.09 7.09
C ALA A 278 1.38 3.66 7.84
N GLU A 279 2.01 4.70 7.30
CA GLU A 279 3.14 5.39 7.92
C GLU A 279 2.71 6.51 8.86
N VAL A 280 1.41 6.79 8.98
CA VAL A 280 0.88 7.75 9.95
C VAL A 280 0.79 7.08 11.31
N ALA A 281 1.65 7.47 12.24
CA ALA A 281 1.72 6.92 13.59
C ALA A 281 0.61 7.44 14.50
N GLY A 282 0.19 8.69 14.31
CA GLY A 282 -0.79 9.35 15.16
C GLY A 282 -1.14 10.74 14.65
N SER A 283 -1.67 11.56 15.56
CA SER A 283 -1.95 12.97 15.32
C SER A 283 -1.71 13.80 16.56
N VAL A 284 -1.40 15.07 16.40
CA VAL A 284 -1.37 16.05 17.49
C VAL A 284 -2.27 17.24 17.18
N SER A 285 -2.94 17.75 18.21
CA SER A 285 -3.77 18.94 18.10
C SER A 285 -3.25 20.07 19.00
N GLU A 286 -3.41 21.31 18.55
CA GLU A 286 -3.08 22.50 19.34
C GLU A 286 -3.73 22.43 20.73
N ARG A 287 -5.03 22.08 20.78
CA ARG A 287 -5.79 22.01 22.03
C ARG A 287 -5.23 21.00 23.00
N ALA A 288 -4.90 19.77 22.53
CA ALA A 288 -4.40 18.71 23.42
C ALA A 288 -3.00 19.03 23.92
N LEU A 289 -2.11 19.56 23.08
CA LEU A 289 -0.78 19.99 23.50
C LEU A 289 -0.84 21.14 24.51
N LEU A 290 -1.71 22.12 24.26
CA LEU A 290 -1.92 23.24 25.18
C LEU A 290 -2.37 22.75 26.55
N GLU A 291 -3.39 21.89 26.60
CA GLU A 291 -3.91 21.30 27.85
C GLU A 291 -2.82 20.53 28.58
N ALA A 292 -2.05 19.69 27.90
CA ALA A 292 -0.99 18.88 28.49
C ALA A 292 0.15 19.75 29.05
N LEU A 293 0.53 20.82 28.36
CA LEU A 293 1.54 21.76 28.84
C LEU A 293 1.08 22.56 30.08
N PHE A 294 -0.18 23.04 30.10
CA PHE A 294 -0.72 23.79 31.22
C PHE A 294 -1.01 22.94 32.45
N THR A 295 -1.36 21.66 32.28
CA THR A 295 -1.53 20.71 33.39
C THR A 295 -0.22 20.11 33.87
N GLY A 296 0.88 20.36 33.17
CA GLY A 296 2.21 19.81 33.52
C GLY A 296 2.36 18.33 33.22
N THR A 297 1.48 17.76 32.39
CA THR A 297 1.58 16.36 31.93
C THR A 297 2.49 16.21 30.72
N ALA A 298 2.85 17.31 30.04
CA ALA A 298 3.86 17.37 29.01
C ALA A 298 4.88 18.49 29.26
N ALA A 299 6.11 18.27 28.77
CA ALA A 299 7.14 19.27 28.70
C ALA A 299 7.47 19.61 27.23
N LEU A 300 7.94 20.81 26.96
CA LEU A 300 8.33 21.23 25.60
C LEU A 300 9.45 20.36 24.98
N THR A 301 10.24 19.71 25.84
CA THR A 301 11.34 18.81 25.45
C THR A 301 10.93 17.35 25.28
N ASP A 302 9.68 17.02 25.58
CA ASP A 302 9.20 15.64 25.42
C ASP A 302 9.07 15.29 23.95
N PRO A 303 9.31 14.02 23.56
CA PRO A 303 9.04 13.57 22.20
C PRO A 303 7.53 13.49 21.95
N VAL A 304 7.13 13.86 20.73
CA VAL A 304 5.73 13.89 20.26
C VAL A 304 5.01 12.56 20.47
N GLU A 305 5.71 11.43 20.28
CA GLU A 305 5.13 10.09 20.42
C GLU A 305 4.46 9.81 21.77
N ARG A 306 4.89 10.52 22.86
CA ARG A 306 4.30 10.37 24.19
C ARG A 306 2.97 11.11 24.34
N HIS A 307 2.69 12.05 23.46
CA HIS A 307 1.55 12.97 23.58
C HIS A 307 0.63 12.95 22.35
N MET A 308 0.95 12.11 21.36
CA MET A 308 0.09 11.95 20.18
C MET A 308 -1.16 11.12 20.47
N ALA A 309 -2.26 11.48 19.82
CA ALA A 309 -3.48 10.70 19.73
C ALA A 309 -3.38 9.66 18.59
N PRO A 310 -4.32 8.72 18.46
CA PRO A 310 -4.43 7.88 17.28
C PRO A 310 -4.49 8.70 15.98
N PRO A 311 -4.18 8.11 14.81
CA PRO A 311 -4.33 8.77 13.53
C PRO A 311 -5.73 9.36 13.33
N LEU A 312 -5.82 10.50 12.66
CA LEU A 312 -7.09 11.10 12.27
C LEU A 312 -7.91 10.14 11.41
N PRO A 313 -9.26 10.19 11.51
CA PRO A 313 -10.11 9.50 10.54
C PRO A 313 -9.74 9.92 9.11
N SER A 314 -9.75 8.99 8.18
CA SER A 314 -9.39 9.24 6.79
C SER A 314 -10.61 9.34 5.89
N ILE A 315 -10.49 10.21 4.87
CA ILE A 315 -11.46 10.39 3.79
C ILE A 315 -10.70 10.50 2.46
N GLY A 316 -11.26 9.97 1.37
CA GLY A 316 -10.62 10.07 0.07
C GLY A 316 -10.81 11.44 -0.59
N SER A 317 -9.82 11.87 -1.37
CA SER A 317 -9.85 13.13 -2.13
C SER A 317 -11.01 13.19 -3.15
N GLY A 318 -11.42 12.02 -3.67
CA GLY A 318 -12.50 11.87 -4.64
C GLY A 318 -13.89 11.80 -4.01
N GLU A 319 -14.03 11.74 -2.69
CA GLU A 319 -15.34 11.71 -2.02
C GLU A 319 -16.04 13.09 -2.07
N PRO A 320 -17.39 13.12 -2.04
CA PRO A 320 -18.14 14.38 -2.04
C PRO A 320 -17.95 15.12 -0.72
N VAL A 321 -18.07 16.46 -0.75
CA VAL A 321 -17.95 17.32 0.44
C VAL A 321 -18.92 16.90 1.56
N THR A 322 -20.09 16.37 1.21
CA THR A 322 -21.07 15.85 2.19
C THR A 322 -20.51 14.74 3.06
N ALA A 323 -19.66 13.88 2.51
CA ALA A 323 -18.98 12.82 3.29
C ALA A 323 -17.98 13.42 4.31
N ALA A 324 -17.31 14.52 3.96
CA ALA A 324 -16.46 15.24 4.91
C ALA A 324 -17.28 15.89 6.04
N VAL A 325 -18.45 16.44 5.72
CA VAL A 325 -19.38 16.99 6.73
C VAL A 325 -19.80 15.93 7.73
N GLU A 326 -20.16 14.74 7.24
CA GLU A 326 -20.53 13.58 8.09
C GLU A 326 -19.34 13.12 8.97
N ALA A 327 -18.16 12.96 8.38
CA ALA A 327 -16.97 12.53 9.12
C ALA A 327 -16.56 13.54 10.20
N LEU A 328 -16.72 14.86 9.93
CA LEU A 328 -16.43 15.95 10.86
C LEU A 328 -17.53 16.16 11.91
N HIS A 329 -18.64 15.42 11.87
CA HIS A 329 -19.61 15.42 12.97
C HIS A 329 -19.00 14.84 14.25
N ASP A 330 -18.26 13.75 14.14
CA ASP A 330 -17.68 13.01 15.25
C ASP A 330 -16.16 13.26 15.44
N ALA A 331 -15.52 13.98 14.53
CA ALA A 331 -14.09 14.29 14.58
C ALA A 331 -13.84 15.82 14.43
N ASP A 332 -12.74 16.30 15.00
CA ASP A 332 -12.34 17.72 14.86
C ASP A 332 -11.62 17.96 13.52
N ALA A 333 -11.02 16.93 12.94
CA ALA A 333 -10.35 16.95 11.65
C ALA A 333 -10.37 15.58 10.99
N VAL A 334 -10.21 15.55 9.67
CA VAL A 334 -10.07 14.33 8.86
C VAL A 334 -8.83 14.45 8.00
N MET A 335 -8.12 13.33 7.84
CA MET A 335 -6.97 13.21 6.94
C MET A 335 -7.45 12.86 5.54
N VAL A 336 -7.10 13.66 4.55
CA VAL A 336 -7.47 13.43 3.16
C VAL A 336 -6.43 12.52 2.51
N LEU A 337 -6.91 11.45 1.88
CA LEU A 337 -6.10 10.49 1.14
C LEU A 337 -6.32 10.60 -0.37
N ASP A 338 -5.24 10.52 -1.14
CA ASP A 338 -5.25 10.36 -2.59
C ASP A 338 -4.31 9.20 -2.95
N ASP A 339 -4.83 8.21 -3.67
CA ASP A 339 -4.12 6.96 -3.97
C ASP A 339 -3.41 6.34 -2.74
N GLY A 340 -4.12 6.32 -1.59
CA GLY A 340 -3.63 5.77 -0.34
C GLY A 340 -2.65 6.65 0.44
N ARG A 341 -2.32 7.85 -0.06
CA ARG A 341 -1.36 8.78 0.52
C ARG A 341 -2.05 9.96 1.18
N PRO A 342 -1.66 10.36 2.39
CA PRO A 342 -2.09 11.61 2.99
C PRO A 342 -1.65 12.82 2.14
N VAL A 343 -2.63 13.62 1.75
CA VAL A 343 -2.40 14.85 0.95
C VAL A 343 -2.85 16.12 1.67
N GLY A 344 -3.33 15.99 2.91
CA GLY A 344 -3.69 17.12 3.75
C GLY A 344 -4.67 16.74 4.84
N VAL A 345 -5.05 17.75 5.62
CA VAL A 345 -6.02 17.63 6.71
C VAL A 345 -7.12 18.66 6.49
N LEU A 346 -8.39 18.26 6.65
CA LEU A 346 -9.56 19.15 6.62
C LEU A 346 -10.18 19.23 8.00
N THR A 347 -10.64 20.44 8.32
CA THR A 347 -11.39 20.79 9.54
C THR A 347 -12.76 21.37 9.18
N ARG A 348 -13.63 21.56 10.18
CA ARG A 348 -14.91 22.26 9.99
C ARG A 348 -14.74 23.69 9.46
N GLN A 349 -13.64 24.36 9.83
CA GLN A 349 -13.38 25.73 9.37
C GLN A 349 -13.15 25.76 7.85
N ASP A 350 -12.42 24.81 7.30
CA ASP A 350 -12.16 24.73 5.86
C ASP A 350 -13.47 24.58 5.05
N LEU A 351 -14.44 23.82 5.59
CA LEU A 351 -15.75 23.66 4.96
C LEU A 351 -16.60 24.94 5.06
N LEU A 352 -16.52 25.67 6.19
CA LEU A 352 -17.24 26.92 6.36
C LEU A 352 -16.73 28.02 5.43
N GLU A 353 -15.45 28.05 5.11
CA GLU A 353 -14.88 29.01 4.15
C GLU A 353 -15.42 28.78 2.74
N GLN A 354 -15.74 27.58 2.35
CA GLN A 354 -16.37 27.26 1.05
C GLN A 354 -17.83 27.72 0.97
N VAL A 355 -18.56 27.67 2.07
CA VAL A 355 -19.98 28.12 2.11
C VAL A 355 -20.12 29.62 2.17
N THR A 356 -19.06 30.32 2.59
CA THR A 356 -19.07 31.77 2.68
C THR A 356 -18.64 32.37 1.33
N PRO A 357 -19.51 33.02 0.54
CA PRO A 357 -19.09 33.61 -0.73
C PRO A 357 -17.94 34.60 -0.45
N ALA A 358 -16.83 34.41 -1.16
CA ALA A 358 -15.69 35.32 -1.12
C ALA A 358 -16.17 36.77 -1.22
N GLY A 359 -15.94 37.54 -0.18
CA GLY A 359 -16.45 38.82 0.16
C GLY A 359 -17.06 39.62 -0.96
N GLY A 360 -18.37 39.84 -0.90
CA GLY A 360 -19.01 40.88 -1.64
C GLY A 360 -18.34 42.21 -1.31
N GLY A 361 -17.60 42.73 -2.29
CA GLY A 361 -17.03 44.06 -2.22
C GLY A 361 -18.10 45.05 -1.77
N ARG A 362 -17.86 45.71 -0.62
CA ARG A 362 -18.65 46.85 -0.20
C ARG A 362 -18.46 47.94 -1.26
N GLY A 363 -19.37 47.94 -2.24
CA GLY A 363 -19.56 49.11 -3.09
C GLY A 363 -20.17 50.23 -2.24
N ARG A 364 -19.46 51.30 -2.14
CA ARG A 364 -20.02 52.62 -1.95
C ARG A 364 -20.05 53.34 -3.27
#